data_96f779d366a70ca0c56ec22da8e1595c
#
_entry.id   96f779d366a70ca0c56ec22da8e1595c
#
_cell.length_a   1.000
_cell.length_b   1.000
_cell.length_c   1.000
_cell.angle_alpha   90.00
_cell.angle_beta   90.00
_cell.angle_gamma   90.00
#
_symmetry.space_group_name_H-M   'P 1'
#
loop_
_entity.id
_entity.type
_entity.pdbx_description
1 polymer ?
#
loop_
_entity_poly.entity_id
_entity_poly.type
_entity_poly.pdbx_seq_one_letter_code
_entity_poly.pdbx_strand_id
1 'polypeptide(L)'
;MASNRKIMVLPGDGIGTEIMAANMKIIDWLAKHRSIDFDMQEGLVGGAAYDAHGTPLTDETLADSIASDAVLFGAVGGPAYDDLAFELKPERGLLALRKEMDLFANLRPAIVFPSLVEASTLKPDVVSGLDIMILRELCGGSYFAEPRGIDDLADGTRKGYDTNAYTCLLYTSDAADDMFR
;
A
#
# COMPACT_ATOMS: atom_id res chain seq x y z
N MET A 1 17.80 27.28 -0.90
CA MET A 1 16.34 27.28 -0.69
C MET A 1 15.94 25.82 -0.73
N ALA A 2 15.35 25.28 0.32
CA ALA A 2 14.74 23.96 0.26
C ALA A 2 13.64 24.05 -0.80
N SER A 3 13.72 23.24 -1.85
CA SER A 3 12.61 23.12 -2.79
C SER A 3 11.43 22.54 -2.03
N ASN A 4 10.29 23.24 -2.02
CA ASN A 4 9.07 22.66 -1.48
C ASN A 4 8.82 21.31 -2.16
N ARG A 5 8.80 20.25 -1.37
CA ARG A 5 8.45 18.90 -1.86
C ARG A 5 6.95 18.83 -2.06
N LYS A 6 6.54 18.35 -3.22
CA LYS A 6 5.13 18.11 -3.52
C LYS A 6 4.70 16.78 -2.94
N ILE A 7 3.69 16.81 -2.06
CA ILE A 7 3.14 15.61 -1.40
C ILE A 7 1.69 15.44 -1.81
N MET A 8 1.37 14.31 -2.41
CA MET A 8 -0.02 13.91 -2.63
C MET A 8 -0.59 13.28 -1.35
N VAL A 9 -1.70 13.79 -0.84
CA VAL A 9 -2.36 13.30 0.37
C VAL A 9 -3.61 12.53 -0.03
N LEU A 10 -3.65 11.25 0.33
CA LEU A 10 -4.75 10.33 0.02
C LEU A 10 -5.28 9.73 1.33
N PRO A 11 -6.26 10.38 2.00
CA PRO A 11 -6.81 9.88 3.26
C PRO A 11 -7.43 8.50 3.14
N GLY A 12 -8.16 8.25 2.04
CA GLY A 12 -8.90 7.01 1.82
C GLY A 12 -10.17 6.91 2.66
N ASP A 13 -10.41 5.74 3.26
CA ASP A 13 -11.68 5.38 3.88
C ASP A 13 -11.56 5.14 5.38
N GLY A 14 -12.68 5.19 6.08
CA GLY A 14 -12.79 4.79 7.48
C GLY A 14 -11.74 5.41 8.38
N ILE A 15 -10.92 4.56 9.03
CA ILE A 15 -9.83 5.01 9.91
C ILE A 15 -8.77 5.86 9.17
N GLY A 16 -8.68 5.75 7.84
CA GLY A 16 -7.75 6.51 7.02
C GLY A 16 -7.90 8.02 7.18
N THR A 17 -9.13 8.51 7.22
CA THR A 17 -9.42 9.94 7.41
C THR A 17 -8.99 10.43 8.79
N GLU A 18 -9.21 9.63 9.84
CA GLU A 18 -8.83 9.95 11.22
C GLU A 18 -7.32 10.00 11.40
N ILE A 19 -6.61 8.96 10.93
CA ILE A 19 -5.13 8.94 11.03
C ILE A 19 -4.50 10.04 10.18
N MET A 20 -5.07 10.36 9.02
CA MET A 20 -4.58 11.45 8.19
C MET A 20 -4.72 12.80 8.91
N ALA A 21 -5.87 13.07 9.52
CA ALA A 21 -6.08 14.28 10.31
C ALA A 21 -5.08 14.41 11.47
N ALA A 22 -4.67 13.30 12.07
CA ALA A 22 -3.61 13.29 13.10
C ALA A 22 -2.23 13.58 12.50
N ASN A 23 -1.91 12.98 11.35
CA ASN A 23 -0.65 13.22 10.64
C ASN A 23 -0.50 14.67 10.19
N MET A 24 -1.55 15.29 9.69
CA MET A 24 -1.52 16.69 9.26
C MET A 24 -1.12 17.64 10.41
N LYS A 25 -1.53 17.36 11.66
CA LYS A 25 -1.10 18.13 12.82
C LYS A 25 0.42 18.04 13.07
N ILE A 26 1.02 16.88 12.78
CA ILE A 26 2.48 16.69 12.89
C ILE A 26 3.20 17.46 11.79
N ILE A 27 2.69 17.42 10.56
CA ILE A 27 3.25 18.17 9.42
C ILE A 27 3.19 19.67 9.70
N ASP A 28 2.07 20.18 10.18
CA ASP A 28 1.91 21.58 10.57
C ASP A 28 2.92 21.98 11.69
N TRP A 29 3.13 21.08 12.64
CA TRP A 29 4.11 21.31 13.70
C TRP A 29 5.53 21.37 13.15
N LEU A 30 5.89 20.48 12.20
CA LEU A 30 7.20 20.49 11.54
C LEU A 30 7.43 21.78 10.75
N ALA A 31 6.41 22.26 10.01
CA ALA A 31 6.49 23.52 9.28
C ALA A 31 6.76 24.69 10.24
N LYS A 32 6.05 24.76 11.37
CA LYS A 32 6.19 25.84 12.35
C LYS A 32 7.51 25.81 13.13
N HIS A 33 8.04 24.63 13.47
CA HIS A 33 9.13 24.49 14.44
C HIS A 33 10.44 24.01 13.83
N ARG A 34 10.43 23.46 12.62
CA ARG A 34 11.59 22.86 11.96
C ARG A 34 11.89 23.48 10.61
N SER A 35 11.11 24.46 10.15
CA SER A 35 11.24 25.08 8.83
C SER A 35 11.21 24.04 7.70
N ILE A 36 10.43 22.97 7.90
CA ILE A 36 10.16 21.94 6.89
C ILE A 36 8.77 22.24 6.37
N ASP A 37 8.69 22.64 5.10
CA ASP A 37 7.43 22.95 4.43
C ASP A 37 7.24 22.07 3.21
N PHE A 38 5.99 21.68 2.97
CA PHE A 38 5.59 20.82 1.87
C PHE A 38 4.46 21.48 1.09
N ASP A 39 4.47 21.28 -0.22
CA ASP A 39 3.34 21.60 -1.09
C ASP A 39 2.37 20.40 -1.08
N MET A 40 1.28 20.54 -0.32
CA MET A 40 0.33 19.46 -0.07
C MET A 40 -0.86 19.55 -1.01
N GLN A 41 -1.11 18.50 -1.78
CA GLN A 41 -2.29 18.35 -2.62
C GLN A 41 -3.11 17.16 -2.13
N GLU A 42 -4.41 17.36 -1.89
CA GLU A 42 -5.31 16.28 -1.45
C GLU A 42 -6.09 15.70 -2.62
N GLY A 43 -6.29 14.37 -2.61
CA GLY A 43 -7.10 13.65 -3.57
C GLY A 43 -7.89 12.51 -2.92
N LEU A 44 -8.80 11.93 -3.70
CA LEU A 44 -9.64 10.83 -3.26
C LEU A 44 -9.11 9.49 -3.76
N VAL A 45 -9.21 8.47 -2.91
CA VAL A 45 -8.87 7.08 -3.24
C VAL A 45 -9.76 6.12 -2.47
N GLY A 46 -9.94 4.93 -2.99
CA GLY A 46 -10.73 3.88 -2.34
C GLY A 46 -12.22 4.11 -2.45
N GLY A 47 -12.94 3.82 -1.37
CA GLY A 47 -14.39 4.00 -1.29
C GLY A 47 -14.81 5.45 -1.41
N ALA A 48 -14.06 6.39 -0.85
CA ALA A 48 -14.32 7.83 -0.99
C ALA A 48 -14.26 8.28 -2.46
N ALA A 49 -13.33 7.76 -3.25
CA ALA A 49 -13.27 8.03 -4.68
C ALA A 49 -14.44 7.36 -5.43
N TYR A 50 -14.79 6.13 -5.05
CA TYR A 50 -15.93 5.43 -5.62
C TYR A 50 -17.23 6.17 -5.37
N ASP A 51 -17.48 6.64 -4.16
CA ASP A 51 -18.70 7.40 -3.82
C ASP A 51 -18.82 8.71 -4.60
N ALA A 52 -17.69 9.36 -4.87
CA ALA A 52 -17.67 10.63 -5.59
C ALA A 52 -17.67 10.47 -7.13
N HIS A 53 -17.01 9.44 -7.66
CA HIS A 53 -16.68 9.34 -9.08
C HIS A 53 -17.04 7.98 -9.72
N GLY A 54 -17.51 6.99 -8.93
CA GLY A 54 -17.84 5.64 -9.42
C GLY A 54 -16.61 4.77 -9.72
N THR A 55 -15.42 5.20 -9.32
CA THR A 55 -14.16 4.45 -9.48
C THR A 55 -13.28 4.60 -8.22
N PRO A 56 -12.54 3.55 -7.80
CA PRO A 56 -11.71 3.63 -6.60
C PRO A 56 -10.46 4.50 -6.76
N LEU A 57 -10.13 4.94 -7.98
CA LEU A 57 -9.06 5.89 -8.29
C LEU A 57 -9.35 6.54 -9.64
N THR A 58 -9.30 7.86 -9.72
CA THR A 58 -9.43 8.59 -10.98
C THR A 58 -8.07 8.72 -11.67
N ASP A 59 -8.08 8.87 -13.00
CA ASP A 59 -6.86 9.11 -13.79
C ASP A 59 -6.16 10.40 -13.36
N GLU A 60 -6.92 11.43 -12.96
CA GLU A 60 -6.38 12.70 -12.45
C GLU A 60 -5.61 12.48 -11.14
N THR A 61 -6.22 11.81 -10.15
CA THR A 61 -5.56 11.51 -8.87
C THR A 61 -4.31 10.64 -9.08
N LEU A 62 -4.36 9.68 -10.01
CA LEU A 62 -3.21 8.86 -10.35
C LEU A 62 -2.08 9.70 -10.97
N ALA A 63 -2.40 10.55 -11.95
CA ALA A 63 -1.42 11.42 -12.60
C ALA A 63 -0.76 12.39 -11.59
N ASP A 64 -1.54 12.98 -10.70
CA ASP A 64 -1.03 13.86 -9.64
C ASP A 64 -0.15 13.12 -8.63
N SER A 65 -0.50 11.86 -8.31
CA SER A 65 0.31 11.00 -7.45
C SER A 65 1.68 10.71 -8.09
N ILE A 66 1.71 10.35 -9.37
CA ILE A 66 2.95 10.11 -10.13
C ILE A 66 3.80 11.38 -10.24
N ALA A 67 3.16 12.55 -10.38
CA ALA A 67 3.85 13.85 -10.48
C ALA A 67 4.36 14.41 -9.13
N SER A 68 4.01 13.75 -8.02
CA SER A 68 4.42 14.15 -6.67
C SER A 68 5.76 13.54 -6.27
N ASP A 69 6.47 14.19 -5.35
CA ASP A 69 7.71 13.65 -4.75
C ASP A 69 7.42 12.45 -3.82
N ALA A 70 6.24 12.44 -3.19
CA ALA A 70 5.78 11.33 -2.36
C ALA A 70 4.25 11.33 -2.24
N VAL A 71 3.70 10.18 -1.86
CA VAL A 71 2.28 10.02 -1.54
C VAL A 71 2.14 9.68 -0.05
N LEU A 72 1.40 10.50 0.68
CA LEU A 72 0.98 10.21 2.05
C LEU A 72 -0.39 9.52 2.01
N PHE A 73 -0.39 8.22 2.28
CA PHE A 73 -1.55 7.36 2.11
C PHE A 73 -2.12 6.95 3.47
N GLY A 74 -3.44 7.07 3.65
CA GLY A 74 -4.13 6.63 4.86
C GLY A 74 -4.47 5.15 4.83
N ALA A 75 -5.75 4.83 4.66
CA ALA A 75 -6.23 3.46 4.53
C ALA A 75 -7.42 3.40 3.57
N VAL A 76 -7.64 2.26 2.94
CA VAL A 76 -8.79 2.03 2.06
C VAL A 76 -9.53 0.77 2.45
N GLY A 77 -10.81 0.73 2.12
CA GLY A 77 -11.70 -0.38 2.40
C GLY A 77 -12.60 -0.15 3.61
N GLY A 78 -13.61 -0.99 3.69
CA GLY A 78 -14.57 -0.98 4.78
C GLY A 78 -15.82 -1.79 4.43
N PRO A 79 -16.62 -2.21 5.43
CA PRO A 79 -17.77 -3.08 5.22
C PRO A 79 -18.81 -2.54 4.21
N ALA A 80 -18.87 -1.21 4.05
CA ALA A 80 -19.77 -0.59 3.08
C ALA A 80 -19.49 -0.94 1.62
N TYR A 81 -18.28 -1.44 1.32
CA TYR A 81 -17.81 -1.74 -0.03
C TYR A 81 -17.61 -3.23 -0.31
N ASP A 82 -17.97 -4.11 0.64
CA ASP A 82 -17.75 -5.56 0.52
C ASP A 82 -18.52 -6.18 -0.64
N ASP A 83 -19.71 -5.66 -0.94
CA ASP A 83 -20.60 -6.16 -1.99
C ASP A 83 -20.30 -5.58 -3.40
N LEU A 84 -19.32 -4.68 -3.52
CA LEU A 84 -18.93 -4.13 -4.81
C LEU A 84 -18.31 -5.17 -5.73
N ALA A 85 -18.49 -5.00 -7.04
CA ALA A 85 -17.75 -5.75 -8.04
C ALA A 85 -16.25 -5.62 -7.80
N PHE A 86 -15.49 -6.68 -8.11
CA PHE A 86 -14.06 -6.78 -7.78
C PHE A 86 -13.24 -5.58 -8.28
N GLU A 87 -13.56 -5.10 -9.48
CA GLU A 87 -12.86 -3.98 -10.14
C GLU A 87 -13.12 -2.63 -9.45
N LEU A 88 -14.23 -2.53 -8.70
CA LEU A 88 -14.66 -1.31 -8.03
C LEU A 88 -14.32 -1.28 -6.54
N LYS A 89 -13.76 -2.36 -6.02
CA LYS A 89 -13.34 -2.43 -4.61
C LYS A 89 -12.28 -1.38 -4.29
N PRO A 90 -12.33 -0.75 -3.10
CA PRO A 90 -11.38 0.28 -2.67
C PRO A 90 -9.92 -0.11 -2.82
N GLU A 91 -9.58 -1.38 -2.56
CA GLU A 91 -8.23 -1.92 -2.66
C GLU A 91 -7.66 -1.87 -4.08
N ARG A 92 -8.53 -1.83 -5.10
CA ARG A 92 -8.09 -1.70 -6.50
C ARG A 92 -7.42 -0.36 -6.75
N GLY A 93 -7.85 0.72 -6.08
CA GLY A 93 -7.17 2.02 -6.13
C GLY A 93 -5.73 1.94 -5.62
N LEU A 94 -5.52 1.28 -4.48
CA LEU A 94 -4.17 1.08 -3.92
C LEU A 94 -3.31 0.20 -4.84
N LEU A 95 -3.87 -0.87 -5.41
CA LEU A 95 -3.13 -1.74 -6.31
C LEU A 95 -2.74 -1.01 -7.61
N ALA A 96 -3.63 -0.16 -8.14
CA ALA A 96 -3.31 0.66 -9.31
C ALA A 96 -2.16 1.64 -9.01
N LEU A 97 -2.18 2.35 -7.87
CA LEU A 97 -1.07 3.21 -7.44
C LEU A 97 0.25 2.45 -7.36
N ARG A 98 0.27 1.28 -6.73
CA ARG A 98 1.48 0.45 -6.60
C ARG A 98 2.07 0.06 -7.95
N LYS A 99 1.22 -0.33 -8.88
CA LYS A 99 1.60 -0.74 -10.22
C LYS A 99 2.13 0.43 -11.05
N GLU A 100 1.36 1.50 -11.15
CA GLU A 100 1.66 2.62 -12.06
C GLU A 100 2.81 3.51 -11.54
N MET A 101 3.06 3.51 -10.24
CA MET A 101 4.19 4.20 -9.62
C MET A 101 5.42 3.28 -9.44
N ASP A 102 5.34 2.02 -9.88
CA ASP A 102 6.42 1.01 -9.76
C ASP A 102 6.96 0.85 -8.32
N LEU A 103 6.04 0.76 -7.35
CA LEU A 103 6.37 0.66 -5.93
C LEU A 103 6.67 -0.80 -5.55
N PHE A 104 7.84 -1.29 -5.94
CA PHE A 104 8.16 -2.71 -5.80
C PHE A 104 8.49 -3.13 -4.36
N ALA A 105 9.07 -2.23 -3.54
CA ALA A 105 9.56 -2.55 -2.21
C ALA A 105 8.68 -1.94 -1.11
N ASN A 106 8.01 -2.78 -0.33
CA ASN A 106 7.32 -2.37 0.89
C ASN A 106 8.20 -2.65 2.10
N LEU A 107 8.67 -1.61 2.77
CA LEU A 107 9.52 -1.70 3.95
C LEU A 107 8.66 -1.77 5.22
N ARG A 108 8.77 -2.85 5.97
CA ARG A 108 8.00 -3.09 7.19
C ARG A 108 8.92 -3.32 8.37
N PRO A 109 9.28 -2.27 9.13
CA PRO A 109 10.02 -2.45 10.36
C PRO A 109 9.15 -3.12 11.43
N ALA A 110 9.69 -4.16 12.07
CA ALA A 110 9.10 -4.85 13.21
C ALA A 110 10.04 -4.71 14.40
N ILE A 111 9.81 -3.66 15.21
CA ILE A 111 10.61 -3.34 16.38
C ILE A 111 9.80 -3.68 17.61
N VAL A 112 10.37 -4.48 18.53
CA VAL A 112 9.73 -4.80 19.79
C VAL A 112 10.17 -3.82 20.87
N PHE A 113 9.25 -2.97 21.31
CA PHE A 113 9.50 -2.05 22.40
C PHE A 113 9.57 -2.80 23.74
N PRO A 114 10.53 -2.47 24.64
CA PRO A 114 10.67 -3.16 25.92
C PRO A 114 9.38 -3.23 26.75
N SER A 115 8.56 -2.18 26.71
CA SER A 115 7.27 -2.10 27.41
C SER A 115 6.20 -3.06 26.86
N LEU A 116 6.39 -3.63 25.66
CA LEU A 116 5.44 -4.52 25.01
C LEU A 116 5.88 -5.99 24.99
N VAL A 117 7.05 -6.31 25.52
CA VAL A 117 7.59 -7.68 25.56
C VAL A 117 6.62 -8.64 26.26
N GLU A 118 6.06 -8.25 27.40
CA GLU A 118 5.13 -9.05 28.19
C GLU A 118 3.74 -9.21 27.52
N ALA A 119 3.41 -8.40 26.53
CA ALA A 119 2.17 -8.53 25.77
C ALA A 119 2.26 -9.61 24.67
N SER A 120 3.46 -10.13 24.40
CA SER A 120 3.68 -11.19 23.42
C SER A 120 3.28 -12.56 23.96
N THR A 121 2.76 -13.42 23.08
CA THR A 121 2.54 -14.85 23.39
C THR A 121 3.81 -15.69 23.28
N LEU A 122 4.89 -15.11 22.73
CA LEU A 122 6.20 -15.75 22.68
C LEU A 122 6.97 -15.45 23.97
N LYS A 123 7.97 -16.29 24.26
CA LYS A 123 8.83 -16.10 25.44
C LYS A 123 9.57 -14.77 25.35
N PRO A 124 9.76 -14.05 26.48
CA PRO A 124 10.48 -12.79 26.51
C PRO A 124 11.87 -12.85 25.87
N ASP A 125 12.61 -13.93 26.10
CA ASP A 125 13.97 -14.14 25.53
C ASP A 125 13.97 -14.20 23.99
N VAL A 126 12.82 -14.56 23.38
CA VAL A 126 12.68 -14.65 21.93
C VAL A 126 12.37 -13.28 21.30
N VAL A 127 11.59 -12.46 21.99
CA VAL A 127 11.08 -11.21 21.41
C VAL A 127 11.84 -9.95 21.89
N SER A 128 12.54 -10.06 23.02
CA SER A 128 13.26 -8.91 23.58
C SER A 128 14.38 -8.44 22.64
N GLY A 129 14.34 -7.17 22.27
CA GLY A 129 15.37 -6.56 21.42
C GLY A 129 15.28 -6.93 19.94
N LEU A 130 14.16 -7.54 19.49
CA LEU A 130 13.95 -7.75 18.07
C LEU A 130 13.85 -6.41 17.31
N ASP A 131 14.64 -6.30 16.26
CA ASP A 131 14.61 -5.22 15.26
C ASP A 131 14.77 -5.87 13.88
N ILE A 132 13.65 -6.06 13.20
CA ILE A 132 13.58 -6.78 11.92
C ILE A 132 13.02 -5.84 10.86
N MET A 133 13.72 -5.70 9.74
CA MET A 133 13.19 -5.07 8.54
C MET A 133 12.66 -6.16 7.60
N ILE A 134 11.34 -6.17 7.40
CA ILE A 134 10.69 -7.06 6.43
C ILE A 134 10.57 -6.30 5.12
N LEU A 135 11.27 -6.78 4.09
CA LEU A 135 11.14 -6.29 2.72
C LEU A 135 10.10 -7.15 2.00
N ARG A 136 9.02 -6.52 1.51
CA ARG A 136 7.97 -7.20 0.74
C ARG A 136 7.94 -6.65 -0.67
N GLU A 137 8.11 -7.54 -1.64
CA GLU A 137 7.91 -7.24 -3.06
C GLU A 137 6.41 -7.10 -3.36
N LEU A 138 6.01 -6.14 -4.22
CA LEU A 138 4.61 -5.80 -4.47
C LEU A 138 4.24 -5.68 -5.95
N CYS A 139 5.18 -5.80 -6.89
CA CYS A 139 4.94 -5.56 -8.31
C CYS A 139 4.90 -6.83 -9.15
N GLY A 140 5.26 -7.97 -8.58
CA GLY A 140 5.29 -9.26 -9.31
C GLY A 140 4.33 -10.30 -8.74
N GLY A 141 4.53 -11.52 -9.20
CA GLY A 141 3.82 -12.70 -8.73
C GLY A 141 2.35 -12.73 -9.14
N SER A 142 1.54 -13.28 -8.25
CA SER A 142 0.10 -13.47 -8.46
C SER A 142 -0.73 -12.19 -8.41
N TYR A 143 -0.16 -11.05 -8.00
CA TYR A 143 -0.93 -9.79 -7.92
C TYR A 143 -1.32 -9.25 -9.30
N PHE A 144 -0.42 -9.37 -10.30
CA PHE A 144 -0.59 -8.71 -11.59
C PHE A 144 -0.39 -9.63 -12.78
N ALA A 145 0.09 -10.87 -12.58
CA ALA A 145 0.35 -11.78 -13.69
C ALA A 145 -0.95 -12.35 -14.28
N GLU A 146 -0.92 -12.58 -15.57
CA GLU A 146 -1.99 -13.19 -16.37
C GLU A 146 -1.42 -14.34 -17.19
N PRO A 147 -2.24 -15.34 -17.61
CA PRO A 147 -3.69 -15.46 -17.38
C PRO A 147 -4.01 -16.04 -16.00
N ARG A 148 -5.19 -15.68 -15.48
CA ARG A 148 -5.81 -16.30 -14.30
C ARG A 148 -7.30 -16.42 -14.48
N GLY A 149 -7.92 -17.42 -13.86
CA GLY A 149 -9.36 -17.62 -13.99
C GLY A 149 -9.85 -18.99 -13.57
N ILE A 150 -11.09 -19.25 -13.92
CA ILE A 150 -11.75 -20.53 -13.69
C ILE A 150 -12.45 -20.91 -14.99
N ASP A 151 -12.09 -22.07 -15.52
CA ASP A 151 -12.74 -22.65 -16.70
C ASP A 151 -13.75 -23.72 -16.26
N ASP A 152 -14.94 -23.69 -16.81
CA ASP A 152 -15.91 -24.80 -16.72
C ASP A 152 -15.56 -25.83 -17.79
N LEU A 153 -15.31 -27.07 -17.38
CA LEU A 153 -14.90 -28.13 -18.27
C LEU A 153 -16.13 -28.90 -18.80
N ALA A 154 -15.96 -29.58 -19.93
CA ALA A 154 -17.05 -30.32 -20.61
C ALA A 154 -17.63 -31.48 -19.79
N ASP A 155 -16.89 -31.99 -18.79
CA ASP A 155 -17.32 -33.04 -17.87
C ASP A 155 -18.09 -32.48 -16.65
N GLY A 156 -18.35 -31.16 -16.58
CA GLY A 156 -19.03 -30.48 -15.49
C GLY A 156 -18.13 -30.15 -14.31
N THR A 157 -16.83 -30.42 -14.40
CA THR A 157 -15.85 -30.01 -13.40
C THR A 157 -15.30 -28.61 -13.70
N ARG A 158 -14.59 -28.03 -12.73
CA ARG A 158 -13.98 -26.68 -12.87
C ARG A 158 -12.48 -26.77 -12.69
N LYS A 159 -11.76 -26.04 -13.54
CA LYS A 159 -10.32 -25.87 -13.47
C LYS A 159 -9.99 -24.44 -13.08
N GLY A 160 -9.38 -24.25 -11.89
CA GLY A 160 -8.79 -22.99 -11.50
C GLY A 160 -7.33 -22.89 -11.97
N TYR A 161 -6.90 -21.70 -12.40
CA TYR A 161 -5.51 -21.41 -12.73
C TYR A 161 -5.12 -20.00 -12.32
N ASP A 162 -3.85 -19.83 -11.93
CA ASP A 162 -3.26 -18.56 -11.57
C ASP A 162 -1.80 -18.53 -12.00
N THR A 163 -1.35 -17.39 -12.51
CA THR A 163 0.02 -17.22 -13.01
C THR A 163 0.84 -16.41 -12.03
N ASN A 164 2.04 -16.89 -11.75
CA ASN A 164 3.08 -16.13 -11.05
C ASN A 164 4.18 -15.77 -12.04
N ALA A 165 4.43 -14.47 -12.24
CA ALA A 165 5.48 -13.99 -13.12
C ALA A 165 6.32 -12.94 -12.43
N TYR A 166 7.65 -13.08 -12.53
CA TYR A 166 8.62 -12.14 -12.01
C TYR A 166 9.59 -11.74 -13.13
N THR A 167 9.90 -10.46 -13.22
CA THR A 167 10.98 -9.99 -14.10
C THR A 167 12.33 -10.36 -13.50
N CYS A 168 13.38 -10.40 -14.31
CA CYS A 168 14.74 -10.66 -13.81
C CYS A 168 15.15 -9.65 -12.74
N LEU A 169 14.75 -8.38 -12.87
CA LEU A 169 15.06 -7.35 -11.88
C LEU A 169 14.40 -7.65 -10.53
N LEU A 170 13.13 -8.00 -10.52
CA LEU A 170 12.39 -8.36 -9.30
C LEU A 170 12.96 -9.62 -8.65
N TYR A 171 13.24 -10.65 -9.46
CA TYR A 171 13.82 -11.90 -8.99
C TYR A 171 15.22 -11.72 -8.37
N THR A 172 16.07 -10.88 -8.97
CA THR A 172 17.41 -10.60 -8.45
C THR A 172 17.43 -9.62 -7.28
N SER A 173 16.33 -8.89 -7.05
CA SER A 173 16.18 -7.96 -5.92
C SER A 173 15.50 -8.62 -4.71
N ASP A 174 15.01 -9.85 -4.85
CA ASP A 174 14.36 -10.59 -3.76
C ASP A 174 15.44 -11.12 -2.79
N ALA A 175 15.45 -10.56 -1.58
CA ALA A 175 16.40 -10.96 -0.53
C ALA A 175 16.29 -12.46 -0.12
N ALA A 176 15.18 -13.13 -0.44
CA ALA A 176 15.02 -14.56 -0.18
C ALA A 176 15.92 -15.41 -1.08
N ASP A 177 16.28 -14.94 -2.27
CA ASP A 177 17.16 -15.64 -3.21
C ASP A 177 18.64 -15.64 -2.79
N ASP A 178 19.05 -14.63 -2.03
CA ASP A 178 20.46 -14.55 -1.54
C ASP A 178 20.78 -15.62 -0.49
N MET A 179 19.78 -16.28 0.08
CA MET A 179 19.98 -17.39 1.02
C MET A 179 20.25 -18.75 0.36
N PHE A 180 20.09 -18.88 -0.94
CA PHE A 180 20.31 -20.12 -1.70
C PHE A 180 21.49 -20.07 -2.67
N ARG A 181 22.28 -19.04 -2.64
CA ARG A 181 23.58 -18.92 -3.31
C ARG A 181 24.75 -19.07 -2.32
#